data_cda83c0b20662190931a97f0f7a01d4b
#
_entry.id   cda83c0b20662190931a97f0f7a01d4b
#
_cell.length_a   1.000
_cell.length_b   1.000
_cell.length_c   1.000
_cell.angle_alpha   90.00
_cell.angle_beta   90.00
_cell.angle_gamma   90.00
#
_symmetry.space_group_name_H-M   'P 1'
#
loop_
_entity.id
_entity.type
_entity.pdbx_description
1 polymer ?
#
loop_
_entity_poly.entity_id
_entity_poly.type
_entity_poly.pdbx_seq_one_letter_code
_entity_poly.pdbx_strand_id
1 'polypeptide(L)'
;MTVIHEPDGKWYFSIVLEYPAEEAEPSFGLQQFFKAGDRDAVSAIGLDMSVPFLYVDNTGKKPSYEINGNEIRFMKQYRKLESRIAKEQRRLSHMVKDSCNYAKQCQKIARLHAKAKHRRDDFLHQIAVGLVRKYDLIAIEDLDMAAMKKGLKLGKSVSDVGWGKFTQILEELCNKFGKLLIRVGRWYPSSKTCSHCGSIDKDLKLNDRVYECRECGHTMNRDKNAAVNILEEAFRILEENMFRPSAEGYKKPALISTIA
;
A
#
# COMPACT_ATOMS: atom_id res chain seq x y z
N MET A 1 18.00 20.44 11.14
CA MET A 1 16.66 21.06 11.25
C MET A 1 16.36 21.81 9.96
N THR A 2 15.22 21.56 9.34
CA THR A 2 14.77 22.24 8.13
C THR A 2 13.46 22.98 8.42
N VAL A 3 13.37 24.25 7.97
CA VAL A 3 12.17 25.08 8.10
C VAL A 3 11.51 25.16 6.74
N ILE A 4 10.23 24.83 6.65
CA ILE A 4 9.47 24.79 5.40
C ILE A 4 8.29 25.74 5.52
N HIS A 5 8.17 26.70 4.60
CA HIS A 5 6.98 27.51 4.44
C HIS A 5 6.13 26.95 3.30
N GLU A 6 4.94 26.47 3.61
CA GLU A 6 4.04 25.91 2.58
C GLU A 6 3.09 26.97 2.00
N PRO A 7 2.57 26.75 0.78
CA PRO A 7 1.64 27.70 0.10
C PRO A 7 0.33 27.95 0.85
N ASP A 8 -0.01 27.12 1.83
CA ASP A 8 -1.18 27.30 2.71
C ASP A 8 -0.97 28.40 3.77
N GLY A 9 0.26 28.96 3.84
CA GLY A 9 0.67 30.00 4.77
C GLY A 9 1.14 29.48 6.11
N LYS A 10 1.41 28.19 6.27
CA LYS A 10 1.92 27.56 7.48
C LYS A 10 3.41 27.29 7.42
N TRP A 11 4.05 27.34 8.56
CA TRP A 11 5.43 26.97 8.77
C TRP A 11 5.52 25.59 9.39
N TYR A 12 6.41 24.75 8.87
CA TYR A 12 6.69 23.42 9.38
C TYR A 12 8.17 23.32 9.72
N PHE A 13 8.47 22.57 10.79
CA PHE A 13 9.82 22.26 11.22
C PHE A 13 10.04 20.76 11.04
N SER A 14 11.09 20.39 10.32
CA SER A 14 11.57 19.02 10.22
C SER A 14 12.83 18.87 11.06
N ILE A 15 12.79 17.93 12.00
CA ILE A 15 13.91 17.60 12.87
C ILE A 15 14.29 16.17 12.59
N VAL A 16 15.55 15.93 12.22
CA VAL A 16 16.11 14.58 12.12
C VAL A 16 16.63 14.21 13.51
N LEU A 17 16.11 13.12 14.05
CA LEU A 17 16.59 12.54 15.30
C LEU A 17 17.35 11.27 14.96
N GLU A 18 18.56 11.15 15.48
CA GLU A 18 19.31 9.90 15.43
C GLU A 18 18.86 9.05 16.62
N TYR A 19 18.36 7.87 16.34
CA TYR A 19 18.16 6.84 17.34
C TYR A 19 19.24 5.78 17.17
N PRO A 20 19.74 5.17 18.28
CA PRO A 20 20.53 3.96 18.16
C PRO A 20 19.67 2.96 17.36
N ALA A 21 20.22 2.47 16.26
CA ALA A 21 19.57 1.44 15.44
C ALA A 21 19.63 0.11 16.21
N GLU A 22 18.76 -0.04 17.20
CA GLU A 22 18.44 -1.38 17.68
C GLU A 22 17.58 -2.00 16.59
N GLU A 23 18.14 -3.01 15.90
CA GLU A 23 17.37 -3.83 14.97
C GLU A 23 16.26 -4.49 15.78
N ALA A 24 15.01 -4.26 15.38
CA ALA A 24 13.88 -4.85 16.06
C ALA A 24 13.94 -6.38 15.89
N GLU A 25 13.87 -7.10 17.00
CA GLU A 25 13.81 -8.55 16.94
C GLU A 25 12.57 -9.02 16.15
N PRO A 26 12.70 -10.12 15.37
CA PRO A 26 11.54 -10.72 14.70
C PRO A 26 10.44 -11.05 15.70
N SER A 27 9.18 -10.88 15.30
CA SER A 27 8.04 -11.29 16.11
C SER A 27 8.11 -12.79 16.46
N PHE A 28 7.45 -13.17 17.54
CA PHE A 28 7.45 -14.57 18.02
C PHE A 28 7.02 -15.57 16.92
N GLY A 29 5.98 -15.25 16.14
CA GLY A 29 5.53 -16.10 15.04
C GLY A 29 6.60 -16.26 13.95
N LEU A 30 7.30 -15.18 13.58
CA LEU A 30 8.41 -15.24 12.64
C LEU A 30 9.58 -16.06 13.19
N GLN A 31 9.90 -15.92 14.47
CA GLN A 31 10.96 -16.75 15.08
C GLN A 31 10.62 -18.24 15.04
N GLN A 32 9.36 -18.62 15.27
CA GLN A 32 8.90 -19.99 15.15
C GLN A 32 8.96 -20.48 13.70
N PHE A 33 8.51 -19.69 12.75
CA PHE A 33 8.62 -20.01 11.34
C PHE A 33 10.09 -20.26 10.91
N PHE A 34 11.00 -19.39 11.31
CA PHE A 34 12.42 -19.55 10.98
C PHE A 34 13.08 -20.75 11.65
N LYS A 35 12.59 -21.18 12.81
CA LYS A 35 13.13 -22.37 13.52
C LYS A 35 12.55 -23.70 13.02
N ALA A 36 11.26 -23.75 12.74
CA ALA A 36 10.51 -24.97 12.52
C ALA A 36 9.84 -25.06 11.13
N GLY A 37 9.83 -23.99 10.33
CA GLY A 37 9.08 -23.93 9.08
C GLY A 37 7.56 -23.87 9.27
N ASP A 38 7.10 -23.55 10.48
CA ASP A 38 5.69 -23.54 10.82
C ASP A 38 4.99 -22.28 10.30
N ARG A 39 4.29 -22.41 9.17
CA ARG A 39 3.51 -21.32 8.57
C ARG A 39 2.33 -20.90 9.46
N ASP A 40 1.75 -21.81 10.21
CA ASP A 40 0.55 -21.55 11.04
C ASP A 40 0.89 -20.65 12.24
N ALA A 41 2.17 -20.61 12.63
CA ALA A 41 2.65 -19.71 13.68
C ALA A 41 2.70 -18.24 13.22
N VAL A 42 2.70 -17.97 11.90
CA VAL A 42 2.83 -16.62 11.32
C VAL A 42 1.46 -16.03 11.00
N SER A 43 1.11 -14.93 11.64
CA SER A 43 -0.05 -14.16 11.20
C SER A 43 0.31 -13.39 9.91
N ALA A 44 -0.32 -13.76 8.78
CA ALA A 44 0.07 -13.27 7.46
C ALA A 44 -1.10 -12.72 6.65
N ILE A 45 -0.80 -11.75 5.77
CA ILE A 45 -1.78 -11.14 4.87
C ILE A 45 -1.18 -10.83 3.49
N GLY A 46 -1.92 -11.15 2.43
CA GLY A 46 -1.63 -10.74 1.06
C GLY A 46 -2.50 -9.57 0.63
N LEU A 47 -1.93 -8.60 -0.04
CA LEU A 47 -2.60 -7.37 -0.50
C LEU A 47 -2.42 -7.22 -2.00
N ASP A 48 -3.52 -7.27 -2.75
CA ASP A 48 -3.57 -6.91 -4.17
C ASP A 48 -3.94 -5.44 -4.31
N MET A 49 -3.14 -4.67 -5.07
CA MET A 49 -3.42 -3.25 -5.30
C MET A 49 -4.71 -3.07 -6.06
N SER A 50 -5.63 -2.33 -5.49
CA SER A 50 -6.93 -2.05 -6.09
C SER A 50 -7.23 -0.55 -6.18
N VAL A 51 -7.67 -0.10 -7.37
CA VAL A 51 -8.20 1.24 -7.57
C VAL A 51 -9.73 1.13 -7.64
N PRO A 52 -10.47 1.85 -6.84
CA PRO A 52 -10.14 3.02 -5.99
C PRO A 52 -9.91 2.73 -4.50
N PHE A 53 -9.70 1.50 -4.08
CA PHE A 53 -9.78 1.11 -2.67
C PHE A 53 -8.45 1.06 -1.92
N LEU A 54 -7.32 1.25 -2.54
CA LEU A 54 -5.96 1.02 -2.10
C LEU A 54 -5.54 -0.44 -2.30
N TYR A 55 -6.22 -1.39 -1.66
CA TYR A 55 -6.01 -2.83 -1.85
C TYR A 55 -7.30 -3.64 -1.63
N VAL A 56 -7.25 -4.90 -2.02
CA VAL A 56 -8.12 -5.98 -1.57
C VAL A 56 -7.22 -7.01 -0.89
N ASP A 57 -7.60 -7.51 0.29
CA ASP A 57 -6.83 -8.53 0.99
C ASP A 57 -7.25 -9.95 0.60
N ASN A 58 -6.48 -10.95 1.05
CA ASN A 58 -6.75 -12.38 0.80
C ASN A 58 -8.06 -12.88 1.44
N THR A 59 -8.72 -12.11 2.29
CA THR A 59 -10.09 -12.38 2.76
C THR A 59 -11.16 -11.70 1.90
N GLY A 60 -10.77 -10.82 0.97
CA GLY A 60 -11.66 -10.03 0.11
C GLY A 60 -12.09 -8.70 0.73
N LYS A 61 -11.50 -8.30 1.86
CA LYS A 61 -11.80 -7.03 2.52
C LYS A 61 -11.01 -5.88 1.90
N LYS A 62 -11.58 -4.70 2.02
CA LYS A 62 -11.00 -3.42 1.61
C LYS A 62 -10.55 -2.64 2.83
N PRO A 63 -9.52 -1.76 2.70
CA PRO A 63 -9.02 -1.02 3.84
C PRO A 63 -10.06 -0.07 4.44
N SER A 64 -10.21 -0.15 5.73
CA SER A 64 -10.98 0.79 6.54
C SER A 64 -10.42 0.81 7.96
N TYR A 65 -10.70 1.89 8.70
CA TYR A 65 -10.43 1.96 10.13
C TYR A 65 -11.58 2.67 10.84
N GLU A 66 -11.69 2.51 12.14
CA GLU A 66 -12.77 3.07 12.93
C GLU A 66 -12.28 4.26 13.78
N ILE A 67 -13.09 5.32 13.82
CA ILE A 67 -12.93 6.42 14.77
C ILE A 67 -14.29 6.68 15.43
N ASN A 68 -14.35 6.59 16.74
CA ASN A 68 -15.55 6.83 17.54
C ASN A 68 -16.77 6.03 17.02
N GLY A 69 -16.58 4.75 16.70
CA GLY A 69 -17.62 3.86 16.17
C GLY A 69 -18.01 4.10 14.71
N ASN A 70 -17.32 5.00 14.01
CA ASN A 70 -17.57 5.28 12.59
C ASN A 70 -16.49 4.66 11.72
N GLU A 71 -16.90 3.85 10.75
CA GLU A 71 -16.00 3.30 9.75
C GLU A 71 -15.56 4.40 8.75
N ILE A 72 -14.25 4.61 8.65
CA ILE A 72 -13.61 5.54 7.73
C ILE A 72 -13.08 4.78 6.52
N ARG A 73 -13.63 5.08 5.35
CA ARG A 73 -13.20 4.55 4.05
C ARG A 73 -12.55 5.65 3.22
N PHE A 74 -11.43 5.33 2.60
CA PHE A 74 -10.57 6.27 1.87
C PHE A 74 -11.29 7.24 0.93
N MET A 75 -12.09 6.71 0.01
CA MET A 75 -12.60 7.50 -1.12
C MET A 75 -13.73 8.49 -0.77
N LYS A 76 -14.50 8.23 0.28
CA LYS A 76 -15.70 9.05 0.56
C LYS A 76 -15.37 10.48 0.98
N GLN A 77 -14.35 10.66 1.81
CA GLN A 77 -13.93 11.99 2.31
C GLN A 77 -13.06 12.74 1.31
N TYR A 78 -12.21 12.01 0.57
CA TYR A 78 -11.33 12.58 -0.45
C TYR A 78 -12.13 13.21 -1.60
N ARG A 79 -13.13 12.50 -2.15
CA ARG A 79 -14.00 13.00 -3.23
C ARG A 79 -14.74 14.29 -2.87
N LYS A 80 -15.19 14.45 -1.62
CA LYS A 80 -15.81 15.70 -1.15
C LYS A 80 -14.83 16.89 -1.20
N LEU A 81 -13.56 16.65 -0.84
CA LEU A 81 -12.53 17.69 -0.93
C LEU A 81 -12.17 18.01 -2.38
N GLU A 82 -12.04 17.02 -3.25
CA GLU A 82 -11.78 17.23 -4.68
C GLU A 82 -12.87 18.09 -5.33
N SER A 83 -14.13 17.76 -5.09
CA SER A 83 -15.25 18.55 -5.62
C SER A 83 -15.21 20.00 -5.15
N ARG A 84 -14.82 20.22 -3.88
CA ARG A 84 -14.65 21.57 -3.32
C ARG A 84 -13.46 22.29 -3.94
N ILE A 85 -12.33 21.63 -4.12
CA ILE A 85 -11.14 22.18 -4.80
C ILE A 85 -11.51 22.60 -6.23
N ALA A 86 -12.15 21.74 -7.00
CA ALA A 86 -12.57 22.02 -8.36
C ALA A 86 -13.53 23.22 -8.45
N LYS A 87 -14.45 23.38 -7.47
CA LYS A 87 -15.32 24.55 -7.39
C LYS A 87 -14.54 25.85 -7.14
N GLU A 88 -13.59 25.83 -6.19
CA GLU A 88 -12.79 27.01 -5.88
C GLU A 88 -11.80 27.37 -6.98
N GLN A 89 -11.27 26.37 -7.71
CA GLN A 89 -10.43 26.59 -8.89
C GLN A 89 -11.22 27.25 -10.05
N ARG A 90 -12.46 26.78 -10.32
CA ARG A 90 -13.36 27.44 -11.29
C ARG A 90 -13.63 28.89 -10.89
N ARG A 91 -13.85 29.17 -9.60
CA ARG A 91 -14.02 30.54 -9.14
C ARG A 91 -12.77 31.38 -9.38
N LEU A 92 -11.58 30.82 -9.12
CA LEU A 92 -10.30 31.50 -9.35
C LEU A 92 -10.11 31.88 -10.83
N SER A 93 -10.51 31.01 -11.78
CA SER A 93 -10.35 31.27 -13.22
C SER A 93 -11.14 32.47 -13.74
N HIS A 94 -12.15 32.94 -13.01
CA HIS A 94 -12.94 34.13 -13.34
C HIS A 94 -12.50 35.39 -12.58
N MET A 95 -11.43 35.30 -11.76
CA MET A 95 -10.96 36.44 -10.97
C MET A 95 -9.86 37.22 -11.75
N VAL A 96 -9.77 38.49 -11.47
CA VAL A 96 -8.68 39.33 -12.00
C VAL A 96 -7.37 38.89 -11.38
N LYS A 97 -6.41 38.47 -12.22
CA LYS A 97 -5.07 38.06 -11.78
C LYS A 97 -4.40 39.21 -11.02
N ASP A 98 -3.56 38.85 -10.07
CA ASP A 98 -2.75 39.73 -9.24
C ASP A 98 -3.53 40.68 -8.33
N SER A 99 -4.86 40.56 -8.26
CA SER A 99 -5.67 41.27 -7.27
C SER A 99 -5.52 40.65 -5.87
N CYS A 100 -5.73 41.44 -4.81
CA CYS A 100 -5.74 40.96 -3.44
C CYS A 100 -6.74 39.78 -3.24
N ASN A 101 -7.88 39.83 -3.94
CA ASN A 101 -8.87 38.77 -3.87
C ASN A 101 -8.40 37.49 -4.58
N TYR A 102 -7.68 37.60 -5.69
CA TYR A 102 -7.04 36.47 -6.36
C TYR A 102 -6.03 35.77 -5.44
N ALA A 103 -5.16 36.54 -4.79
CA ALA A 103 -4.19 36.02 -3.82
C ALA A 103 -4.86 35.27 -2.66
N LYS A 104 -5.92 35.83 -2.06
CA LYS A 104 -6.72 35.20 -1.01
C LYS A 104 -7.35 33.89 -1.49
N GLN A 105 -7.84 33.86 -2.73
CA GLN A 105 -8.44 32.66 -3.32
C GLN A 105 -7.38 31.57 -3.59
N CYS A 106 -6.19 31.93 -4.08
CA CYS A 106 -5.07 31.02 -4.23
C CYS A 106 -4.70 30.36 -2.88
N GLN A 107 -4.58 31.16 -1.81
CA GLN A 107 -4.28 30.64 -0.48
C GLN A 107 -5.39 29.69 0.04
N LYS A 108 -6.67 30.01 -0.23
CA LYS A 108 -7.79 29.14 0.10
C LYS A 108 -7.68 27.77 -0.59
N ILE A 109 -7.34 27.78 -1.88
CA ILE A 109 -7.16 26.54 -2.66
C ILE A 109 -5.94 25.76 -2.14
N ALA A 110 -4.82 26.41 -1.84
CA ALA A 110 -3.65 25.80 -1.25
C ALA A 110 -3.98 25.08 0.09
N ARG A 111 -4.75 25.74 0.96
CA ARG A 111 -5.22 25.13 2.22
C ARG A 111 -6.11 23.90 2.00
N LEU A 112 -6.94 23.89 0.96
CA LEU A 112 -7.76 22.73 0.62
C LEU A 112 -6.90 21.56 0.09
N HIS A 113 -5.88 21.83 -0.72
CA HIS A 113 -4.93 20.83 -1.19
C HIS A 113 -4.11 20.25 -0.02
N ALA A 114 -3.60 21.10 0.88
CA ALA A 114 -2.90 20.66 2.08
C ALA A 114 -3.80 19.75 2.94
N LYS A 115 -5.06 20.15 3.15
CA LYS A 115 -6.03 19.32 3.89
C LYS A 115 -6.28 17.97 3.21
N ALA A 116 -6.37 17.92 1.89
CA ALA A 116 -6.56 16.66 1.14
C ALA A 116 -5.34 15.75 1.27
N LYS A 117 -4.12 16.32 1.15
CA LYS A 117 -2.84 15.63 1.36
C LYS A 117 -2.78 15.03 2.77
N HIS A 118 -2.98 15.83 3.81
CA HIS A 118 -2.89 15.38 5.20
C HIS A 118 -3.89 14.27 5.52
N ARG A 119 -5.14 14.38 5.04
CA ARG A 119 -6.14 13.32 5.24
C ARG A 119 -5.79 12.02 4.55
N ARG A 120 -5.21 12.08 3.35
CA ARG A 120 -4.73 10.90 2.66
C ARG A 120 -3.58 10.26 3.43
N ASP A 121 -2.62 11.08 3.82
CA ASP A 121 -1.43 10.62 4.53
C ASP A 121 -1.80 9.98 5.88
N ASP A 122 -2.72 10.59 6.63
CA ASP A 122 -3.27 10.05 7.87
C ASP A 122 -3.96 8.69 7.62
N PHE A 123 -4.82 8.62 6.60
CA PHE A 123 -5.50 7.37 6.25
C PHE A 123 -4.49 6.24 5.95
N LEU A 124 -3.49 6.51 5.11
CA LEU A 124 -2.48 5.52 4.75
C LEU A 124 -1.70 5.04 5.99
N HIS A 125 -1.39 5.98 6.88
CA HIS A 125 -0.68 5.66 8.13
C HIS A 125 -1.51 4.80 9.07
N GLN A 126 -2.79 5.14 9.29
CA GLN A 126 -3.71 4.37 10.15
C GLN A 126 -3.88 2.94 9.64
N ILE A 127 -4.06 2.77 8.31
CA ILE A 127 -4.15 1.44 7.70
C ILE A 127 -2.85 0.66 7.87
N ALA A 128 -1.70 1.27 7.60
CA ALA A 128 -0.40 0.61 7.72
C ALA A 128 -0.11 0.17 9.17
N VAL A 129 -0.37 1.06 10.15
CA VAL A 129 -0.25 0.73 11.58
C VAL A 129 -1.18 -0.42 11.98
N GLY A 130 -2.43 -0.41 11.49
CA GLY A 130 -3.39 -1.49 11.74
C GLY A 130 -2.90 -2.83 11.22
N LEU A 131 -2.31 -2.87 10.01
CA LEU A 131 -1.75 -4.08 9.43
C LEU A 131 -0.54 -4.59 10.20
N VAL A 132 0.44 -3.72 10.48
CA VAL A 132 1.69 -4.10 11.16
C VAL A 132 1.45 -4.56 12.61
N ARG A 133 0.43 -4.01 13.28
CA ARG A 133 0.04 -4.49 14.62
C ARG A 133 -0.59 -5.87 14.60
N LYS A 134 -1.27 -6.22 13.51
CA LYS A 134 -2.05 -7.46 13.43
C LYS A 134 -1.28 -8.61 12.78
N TYR A 135 -0.39 -8.32 11.83
CA TYR A 135 0.26 -9.33 11.02
C TYR A 135 1.77 -9.31 11.19
N ASP A 136 2.37 -10.49 11.15
CA ASP A 136 3.81 -10.69 11.19
C ASP A 136 4.43 -10.59 9.80
N LEU A 137 3.67 -11.01 8.79
CA LEU A 137 4.04 -11.01 7.38
C LEU A 137 3.00 -10.27 6.56
N ILE A 138 3.44 -9.28 5.80
CA ILE A 138 2.62 -8.55 4.83
C ILE A 138 3.22 -8.78 3.44
N ALA A 139 2.43 -9.33 2.53
CA ALA A 139 2.82 -9.59 1.15
C ALA A 139 2.16 -8.59 0.21
N ILE A 140 2.94 -7.98 -0.69
CA ILE A 140 2.47 -7.02 -1.70
C ILE A 140 3.12 -7.31 -3.05
N GLU A 141 2.55 -6.79 -4.15
CA GLU A 141 3.22 -6.77 -5.45
C GLU A 141 4.26 -5.65 -5.56
N ASP A 142 5.37 -5.94 -6.25
CA ASP A 142 6.36 -4.93 -6.68
C ASP A 142 5.87 -4.23 -7.93
N LEU A 143 5.09 -3.17 -7.77
CA LEU A 143 4.49 -2.43 -8.87
C LEU A 143 5.34 -1.21 -9.28
N ASP A 144 5.58 -1.06 -10.58
CA ASP A 144 6.16 0.15 -11.15
C ASP A 144 5.10 1.25 -11.29
N MET A 145 5.00 2.07 -10.24
CA MET A 145 4.03 3.16 -10.20
C MET A 145 4.25 4.22 -11.27
N ALA A 146 5.48 4.40 -11.77
CA ALA A 146 5.80 5.34 -12.84
C ALA A 146 5.30 4.83 -14.19
N ALA A 147 5.51 3.55 -14.48
CA ALA A 147 4.99 2.90 -15.68
C ALA A 147 3.45 2.86 -15.69
N MET A 148 2.83 2.54 -14.55
CA MET A 148 1.36 2.52 -14.41
C MET A 148 0.72 3.90 -14.64
N LYS A 149 1.35 4.98 -14.17
CA LYS A 149 0.86 6.34 -14.40
C LYS A 149 0.88 6.72 -15.88
N LYS A 150 1.89 6.25 -16.63
CA LYS A 150 2.03 6.57 -18.07
C LYS A 150 1.14 5.68 -18.95
N GLY A 151 1.04 4.38 -18.62
CA GLY A 151 0.46 3.36 -19.52
C GLY A 151 -1.06 3.27 -19.49
N LEU A 152 -1.71 3.45 -18.34
CA LEU A 152 -3.11 3.05 -18.16
C LEU A 152 -4.13 4.20 -18.29
N LYS A 153 -3.76 5.43 -18.67
CA LYS A 153 -4.64 6.63 -18.60
C LYS A 153 -5.31 6.81 -17.20
N LEU A 154 -4.87 6.04 -16.19
CA LEU A 154 -5.35 6.03 -14.81
C LEU A 154 -4.43 6.86 -13.90
N GLY A 155 -3.51 7.65 -14.46
CA GLY A 155 -2.46 8.37 -13.74
C GLY A 155 -2.97 9.18 -12.54
N LYS A 156 -4.13 9.83 -12.70
CA LYS A 156 -4.78 10.54 -11.58
C LYS A 156 -5.24 9.56 -10.50
N SER A 157 -5.99 8.52 -10.85
CA SER A 157 -6.56 7.56 -9.88
C SER A 157 -5.47 6.79 -9.14
N VAL A 158 -4.42 6.37 -9.84
CA VAL A 158 -3.25 5.69 -9.25
C VAL A 158 -2.47 6.63 -8.31
N SER A 159 -2.33 7.92 -8.69
CA SER A 159 -1.69 8.94 -7.84
C SER A 159 -2.53 9.26 -6.61
N ASP A 160 -3.86 9.29 -6.76
CA ASP A 160 -4.80 9.60 -5.68
C ASP A 160 -4.83 8.49 -4.61
N VAL A 161 -4.68 7.23 -5.01
CA VAL A 161 -4.63 6.08 -4.10
C VAL A 161 -3.38 6.12 -3.21
N GLY A 162 -2.25 6.62 -3.71
CA GLY A 162 -1.04 6.82 -2.91
C GLY A 162 -0.31 5.51 -2.56
N TRP A 163 -0.41 4.47 -3.42
CA TRP A 163 0.20 3.14 -3.20
C TRP A 163 1.69 3.22 -2.88
N GLY A 164 2.48 3.97 -3.66
CA GLY A 164 3.92 4.10 -3.41
C GLY A 164 4.26 4.68 -2.04
N LYS A 165 3.48 5.65 -1.54
CA LYS A 165 3.64 6.16 -0.19
C LYS A 165 3.20 5.14 0.87
N PHE A 166 2.12 4.41 0.60
CA PHE A 166 1.65 3.36 1.48
C PHE A 166 2.69 2.26 1.67
N THR A 167 3.31 1.80 0.59
CA THR A 167 4.37 0.77 0.65
C THR A 167 5.61 1.26 1.38
N GLN A 168 5.99 2.53 1.24
CA GLN A 168 7.05 3.15 2.03
C GLN A 168 6.74 3.13 3.53
N ILE A 169 5.53 3.57 3.92
CA ILE A 169 5.09 3.56 5.32
C ILE A 169 5.09 2.13 5.89
N LEU A 170 4.61 1.15 5.11
CA LEU A 170 4.65 -0.26 5.52
C LEU A 170 6.08 -0.74 5.77
N GLU A 171 7.02 -0.42 4.86
CA GLU A 171 8.41 -0.82 4.99
C GLU A 171 9.06 -0.23 6.26
N GLU A 172 8.88 1.08 6.49
CA GLU A 172 9.36 1.76 7.70
C GLU A 172 8.78 1.15 8.98
N LEU A 173 7.47 0.86 9.00
CA LEU A 173 6.82 0.28 10.17
C LEU A 173 7.19 -1.19 10.37
N CYS A 174 7.27 -1.99 9.31
CA CYS A 174 7.71 -3.38 9.41
C CYS A 174 9.12 -3.46 9.99
N ASN A 175 10.05 -2.67 9.48
CA ASN A 175 11.41 -2.62 10.02
C ASN A 175 11.43 -2.19 11.50
N LYS A 176 10.62 -1.19 11.87
CA LYS A 176 10.54 -0.69 13.24
C LYS A 176 9.98 -1.71 14.23
N PHE A 177 9.07 -2.58 13.79
CA PHE A 177 8.34 -3.51 14.68
C PHE A 177 8.73 -4.98 14.48
N GLY A 178 9.85 -5.26 13.81
CA GLY A 178 10.31 -6.63 13.61
C GLY A 178 9.33 -7.48 12.79
N LYS A 179 8.66 -6.88 11.81
CA LYS A 179 7.71 -7.54 10.90
C LYS A 179 8.30 -7.65 9.50
N LEU A 180 7.77 -8.57 8.69
CA LEU A 180 8.22 -8.76 7.32
C LEU A 180 7.28 -8.11 6.31
N LEU A 181 7.85 -7.35 5.38
CA LEU A 181 7.20 -6.90 4.15
C LEU A 181 7.86 -7.61 2.97
N ILE A 182 7.14 -8.54 2.32
CA ILE A 182 7.61 -9.25 1.14
C ILE A 182 7.00 -8.62 -0.11
N ARG A 183 7.85 -8.27 -1.07
CA ARG A 183 7.46 -7.79 -2.40
C ARG A 183 7.54 -8.92 -3.40
N VAL A 184 6.38 -9.38 -3.86
CA VAL A 184 6.28 -10.39 -4.91
C VAL A 184 6.64 -9.76 -6.25
N GLY A 185 7.46 -10.44 -7.04
CA GLY A 185 7.96 -9.92 -8.31
C GLY A 185 6.83 -9.51 -9.27
N ARG A 186 7.00 -8.37 -9.96
CA ARG A 186 5.98 -7.77 -10.85
C ARG A 186 5.51 -8.65 -12.00
N TRP A 187 6.29 -9.67 -12.35
CA TRP A 187 5.96 -10.61 -13.42
C TRP A 187 5.21 -11.85 -12.95
N TYR A 188 5.04 -11.99 -11.65
CA TYR A 188 4.22 -13.06 -11.09
C TYR A 188 2.76 -12.87 -11.50
N PRO A 189 2.13 -13.84 -12.17
CA PRO A 189 0.77 -13.69 -12.72
C PRO A 189 -0.30 -13.88 -11.65
N SER A 190 -0.25 -13.11 -10.56
CA SER A 190 -1.10 -13.23 -9.37
C SER A 190 -2.58 -13.30 -9.71
N SER A 191 -3.08 -12.42 -10.58
CA SER A 191 -4.49 -12.35 -10.97
C SER A 191 -4.92 -13.45 -11.96
N LYS A 192 -3.95 -14.08 -12.66
CA LYS A 192 -4.21 -15.12 -13.67
C LYS A 192 -4.02 -16.54 -13.16
N THR A 193 -3.39 -16.71 -12.01
CA THR A 193 -3.15 -18.01 -11.39
C THR A 193 -4.34 -18.40 -10.53
N CYS A 194 -4.75 -19.65 -10.61
CA CYS A 194 -5.78 -20.20 -9.74
C CYS A 194 -5.24 -20.41 -8.34
N SER A 195 -5.85 -19.78 -7.33
CA SER A 195 -5.44 -19.95 -5.93
C SER A 195 -5.73 -21.34 -5.36
N HIS A 196 -6.50 -22.18 -6.06
CA HIS A 196 -6.82 -23.53 -5.63
C HIS A 196 -5.92 -24.61 -6.26
N CYS A 197 -5.68 -24.55 -7.58
CA CYS A 197 -4.93 -25.60 -8.28
C CYS A 197 -3.64 -25.10 -8.97
N GLY A 198 -3.34 -23.81 -8.93
CA GLY A 198 -2.12 -23.24 -9.53
C GLY A 198 -2.15 -23.08 -11.06
N SER A 199 -3.21 -23.51 -11.76
CA SER A 199 -3.31 -23.33 -13.22
C SER A 199 -3.38 -21.84 -13.60
N ILE A 200 -2.80 -21.50 -14.77
CA ILE A 200 -2.72 -20.11 -15.23
C ILE A 200 -3.67 -19.90 -16.41
N ASP A 201 -4.68 -19.03 -16.24
CA ASP A 201 -5.55 -18.57 -17.32
C ASP A 201 -4.90 -17.37 -18.05
N LYS A 202 -4.35 -17.65 -19.25
CA LYS A 202 -3.74 -16.62 -20.09
C LYS A 202 -4.75 -15.65 -20.71
N ASP A 203 -5.99 -16.08 -20.88
CA ASP A 203 -7.05 -15.34 -21.57
C ASP A 203 -7.82 -14.37 -20.66
N LEU A 204 -7.60 -14.42 -19.35
CA LEU A 204 -8.26 -13.55 -18.38
C LEU A 204 -8.01 -12.07 -18.70
N LYS A 205 -9.09 -11.30 -18.89
CA LYS A 205 -9.04 -9.89 -19.25
C LYS A 205 -9.03 -8.98 -18.01
N LEU A 206 -8.50 -7.78 -18.16
CA LEU A 206 -8.47 -6.78 -17.08
C LEU A 206 -9.86 -6.37 -16.56
N ASN A 207 -10.89 -6.47 -17.40
CA ASN A 207 -12.26 -6.11 -17.03
C ASN A 207 -13.00 -7.23 -16.29
N ASP A 208 -12.49 -8.46 -16.31
CA ASP A 208 -13.12 -9.57 -15.62
C ASP A 208 -12.97 -9.37 -14.11
N ARG A 209 -14.09 -9.41 -13.39
CA ARG A 209 -14.14 -9.21 -11.93
C ARG A 209 -14.25 -10.52 -11.16
N VAL A 210 -14.65 -11.57 -11.85
CA VAL A 210 -14.74 -12.93 -11.32
C VAL A 210 -13.65 -13.76 -12.01
N TYR A 211 -12.88 -14.47 -11.22
CA TYR A 211 -11.97 -15.50 -11.69
C TYR A 211 -12.70 -16.83 -11.67
N GLU A 212 -12.70 -17.55 -12.78
CA GLU A 212 -13.25 -18.90 -12.91
C GLU A 212 -12.18 -19.81 -13.53
N CYS A 213 -11.78 -20.82 -12.78
CA CYS A 213 -10.74 -21.74 -13.22
C CYS A 213 -11.32 -22.79 -14.19
N ARG A 214 -10.77 -22.87 -15.39
CA ARG A 214 -11.20 -23.85 -16.41
C ARG A 214 -10.78 -25.29 -16.07
N GLU A 215 -9.73 -25.46 -15.24
CA GLU A 215 -9.21 -26.78 -14.88
C GLU A 215 -9.94 -27.40 -13.69
N CYS A 216 -10.20 -26.64 -12.63
CA CYS A 216 -10.79 -27.16 -11.39
C CYS A 216 -12.18 -26.58 -11.05
N GLY A 217 -12.71 -25.67 -11.86
CA GLY A 217 -14.02 -25.05 -11.64
C GLY A 217 -14.06 -24.05 -10.46
N HIS A 218 -12.91 -23.76 -9.83
CA HIS A 218 -12.87 -22.83 -8.72
C HIS A 218 -13.26 -21.42 -9.16
N THR A 219 -14.20 -20.80 -8.44
CA THR A 219 -14.72 -19.45 -8.75
C THR A 219 -14.52 -18.53 -7.57
N MET A 220 -13.94 -17.36 -7.81
CA MET A 220 -13.65 -16.37 -6.77
C MET A 220 -13.62 -14.93 -7.35
N ASN A 221 -13.76 -13.91 -6.50
CA ASN A 221 -13.44 -12.54 -6.91
C ASN A 221 -11.98 -12.46 -7.34
N ARG A 222 -11.70 -11.85 -8.51
CA ARG A 222 -10.34 -11.81 -9.10
C ARG A 222 -9.31 -11.15 -8.21
N ASP A 223 -9.65 -10.00 -7.60
CA ASP A 223 -8.72 -9.26 -6.75
C ASP A 223 -8.43 -10.06 -5.46
N LYS A 224 -9.43 -10.77 -4.91
CA LYS A 224 -9.22 -11.69 -3.79
C LYS A 224 -8.34 -12.88 -4.18
N ASN A 225 -8.57 -13.48 -5.35
CA ASN A 225 -7.71 -14.56 -5.88
C ASN A 225 -6.26 -14.10 -6.03
N ALA A 226 -6.04 -12.90 -6.56
CA ALA A 226 -4.71 -12.31 -6.66
C ALA A 226 -4.04 -12.14 -5.28
N ALA A 227 -4.76 -11.62 -4.31
CA ALA A 227 -4.24 -11.42 -2.95
C ALA A 227 -3.87 -12.73 -2.25
N VAL A 228 -4.63 -13.82 -2.48
CA VAL A 228 -4.26 -15.17 -2.00
C VAL A 228 -2.97 -15.64 -2.66
N ASN A 229 -2.86 -15.51 -3.98
CA ASN A 229 -1.67 -15.91 -4.72
C ASN A 229 -0.42 -15.11 -4.32
N ILE A 230 -0.57 -13.81 -4.05
CA ILE A 230 0.51 -12.95 -3.55
C ILE A 230 1.01 -13.46 -2.21
N LEU A 231 0.11 -13.87 -1.32
CA LEU A 231 0.47 -14.41 -0.01
C LEU A 231 1.23 -15.74 -0.13
N GLU A 232 0.73 -16.68 -0.94
CA GLU A 232 1.37 -17.97 -1.18
C GLU A 232 2.76 -17.81 -1.80
N GLU A 233 2.89 -16.92 -2.77
CA GLU A 233 4.19 -16.63 -3.39
C GLU A 233 5.18 -16.00 -2.41
N ALA A 234 4.70 -15.16 -1.49
CA ALA A 234 5.54 -14.60 -0.44
C ALA A 234 6.09 -15.68 0.51
N PHE A 235 5.27 -16.66 0.89
CA PHE A 235 5.75 -17.81 1.67
C PHE A 235 6.76 -18.65 0.87
N ARG A 236 6.52 -18.90 -0.41
CA ARG A 236 7.47 -19.61 -1.27
C ARG A 236 8.84 -18.88 -1.34
N ILE A 237 8.83 -17.56 -1.51
CA ILE A 237 10.03 -16.72 -1.51
C ILE A 237 10.77 -16.84 -0.17
N LEU A 238 10.06 -16.80 0.96
CA LEU A 238 10.68 -16.94 2.28
C LEU A 238 11.32 -18.29 2.47
N GLU A 239 10.65 -19.37 2.12
CA GLU A 239 11.16 -20.73 2.23
C GLU A 239 12.40 -20.96 1.36
N GLU A 240 12.37 -20.49 0.11
CA GLU A 240 13.53 -20.59 -0.78
C GLU A 240 14.75 -19.84 -0.22
N ASN A 241 14.53 -18.67 0.39
CA ASN A 241 15.62 -17.89 0.98
C ASN A 241 16.15 -18.48 2.30
N MET A 242 15.33 -19.23 3.02
CA MET A 242 15.81 -19.99 4.19
C MET A 242 16.76 -21.12 3.79
N PHE A 243 16.47 -21.81 2.69
CA PHE A 243 17.23 -22.98 2.23
C PHE A 243 18.39 -22.63 1.25
N ARG A 244 18.43 -21.39 0.71
CA ARG A 244 19.46 -20.91 -0.23
C ARG A 244 20.02 -19.55 0.20
N PRO A 245 20.96 -19.50 1.14
CA PRO A 245 21.45 -18.22 1.70
C PRO A 245 22.26 -17.36 0.74
N SER A 246 22.53 -17.78 -0.52
CA SER A 246 23.51 -17.15 -1.42
C SER A 246 23.02 -16.85 -2.85
N ALA A 247 21.72 -16.69 -3.10
CA ALA A 247 21.27 -16.23 -4.42
C ALA A 247 21.55 -14.72 -4.58
N GLU A 248 22.51 -14.39 -5.45
CA GLU A 248 22.85 -13.01 -5.84
C GLU A 248 21.61 -12.29 -6.38
N GLY A 249 21.31 -11.11 -5.85
CA GLY A 249 20.27 -10.20 -6.32
C GLY A 249 19.09 -9.96 -5.37
N TYR A 250 18.90 -10.76 -4.33
CA TYR A 250 17.89 -10.50 -3.31
C TYR A 250 18.52 -9.73 -2.14
N LYS A 251 18.11 -8.48 -1.95
CA LYS A 251 18.39 -7.79 -0.68
C LYS A 251 17.58 -8.50 0.38
N LYS A 252 18.26 -9.37 1.16
CA LYS A 252 17.68 -9.91 2.40
C LYS A 252 17.08 -8.73 3.17
N PRO A 253 15.81 -8.77 3.58
CA PRO A 253 15.34 -7.83 4.60
C PRO A 253 16.34 -7.88 5.76
N ALA A 254 16.71 -6.75 6.35
CA ALA A 254 17.70 -6.69 7.42
C ALA A 254 17.42 -7.73 8.52
N LEU A 255 16.13 -8.01 8.78
CA LEU A 255 15.67 -9.04 9.70
C LEU A 255 16.12 -10.48 9.38
N ILE A 256 16.32 -10.85 8.10
CA ILE A 256 16.72 -12.23 7.73
C ILE A 256 18.24 -12.39 7.85
N SER A 257 19.02 -11.32 7.78
CA SER A 257 20.49 -11.38 7.96
C SER A 257 20.94 -11.63 9.39
N THR A 258 20.06 -11.41 10.36
CA THR A 258 20.38 -11.55 11.81
C THR A 258 20.12 -12.96 12.34
N ILE A 259 19.51 -13.86 11.56
CA ILE A 259 19.09 -15.21 11.99
C ILE A 259 19.99 -16.33 11.40
N ALA A 260 20.97 -15.98 10.58
CA ALA A 260 21.91 -16.92 9.96
C ALA A 260 23.15 -17.18 10.81
#